data_f078f3b01491b71b6723a25ff54f8d16
#
_entry.id   f078f3b01491b71b6723a25ff54f8d16
#
_cell.length_a   1.000
_cell.length_b   1.000
_cell.length_c   1.000
_cell.angle_alpha   90.00
_cell.angle_beta   90.00
_cell.angle_gamma   90.00
#
_symmetry.space_group_name_H-M   'P 1'
#
loop_
_entity.id
_entity.type
_entity.pdbx_description
1 polymer ?
#
loop_
_entity_poly.entity_id
_entity_poly.type
_entity_poly.pdbx_seq_one_letter_code
_entity_poly.pdbx_strand_id
1 'polypeptide(L)'
;MTVIFIIMLFFVPSYIIGQTSFAKQTSLTEKESFSNKQSVSQKKSSAEERIPFRVMSWNVENLFDTHHDTLKNDNEFLPDAIRHWNYTKYKKKLADMARVITAFGEWNPPALVGLCEVENDSVLRDLTRRSPLKELSYRYVMTSSPDLRGIDVALLYQRDLFKLLSFRSIPIPSFKHHRPTRDLLHVSGLLLTGDTLD
;
A
#
# COMPACT_ATOMS: atom_id res chain seq x y z
N MET A 1 -7.32 15.07 -16.99
CA MET A 1 -6.89 13.78 -17.58
C MET A 1 -7.30 12.71 -16.61
N THR A 2 -8.37 11.98 -16.92
CA THR A 2 -8.92 10.95 -16.05
C THR A 2 -8.04 9.71 -16.17
N VAL A 3 -7.36 9.33 -15.10
CA VAL A 3 -6.55 8.10 -15.06
C VAL A 3 -7.38 7.05 -14.33
N ILE A 4 -7.93 6.10 -15.08
CA ILE A 4 -8.68 4.97 -14.50
C ILE A 4 -7.68 3.88 -14.14
N PHE A 5 -7.47 3.62 -12.84
CA PHE A 5 -6.71 2.48 -12.36
C PHE A 5 -7.64 1.26 -12.23
N ILE A 6 -7.60 0.38 -13.24
CA ILE A 6 -8.19 -0.95 -13.13
C ILE A 6 -7.14 -1.86 -12.50
N ILE A 7 -7.31 -2.22 -11.24
CA ILE A 7 -6.47 -3.22 -10.58
C ILE A 7 -6.88 -4.59 -11.13
N MET A 8 -6.29 -4.99 -12.25
CA MET A 8 -6.35 -6.38 -12.72
C MET A 8 -5.35 -7.23 -11.96
N LEU A 9 -5.85 -8.21 -11.23
CA LEU A 9 -5.05 -9.24 -10.58
C LEU A 9 -4.49 -10.20 -11.62
N PHE A 10 -3.23 -10.02 -12.00
CA PHE A 10 -2.48 -11.09 -12.63
C PHE A 10 -1.82 -11.97 -11.56
N PHE A 11 -2.13 -13.24 -11.62
CA PHE A 11 -1.45 -14.29 -10.88
C PHE A 11 -0.06 -14.45 -11.48
N VAL A 12 0.98 -13.97 -10.80
CA VAL A 12 2.37 -14.26 -11.20
C VAL A 12 2.94 -15.21 -10.16
N PRO A 13 3.36 -16.41 -10.56
CA PRO A 13 4.03 -17.34 -9.64
C PRO A 13 5.39 -16.79 -9.25
N SER A 14 5.71 -16.90 -7.97
CA SER A 14 6.97 -16.48 -7.37
C SER A 14 8.15 -17.21 -7.99
N TYR A 15 9.00 -16.52 -8.73
CA TYR A 15 10.33 -17.00 -9.11
C TYR A 15 11.40 -16.25 -8.30
N ILE A 16 12.23 -17.03 -7.67
CA ILE A 16 13.44 -16.65 -6.94
C ILE A 16 14.43 -15.98 -7.91
N ILE A 17 14.90 -14.79 -7.59
CA ILE A 17 16.09 -14.21 -8.25
C ILE A 17 17.15 -13.98 -7.22
N GLY A 18 18.31 -14.60 -7.53
CA GLY A 18 19.50 -14.63 -6.75
C GLY A 18 20.26 -13.31 -6.69
N GLN A 19 21.17 -13.29 -5.73
CA GLN A 19 22.12 -12.24 -5.41
C GLN A 19 23.05 -11.86 -6.57
N THR A 20 23.35 -10.56 -6.71
CA THR A 20 24.62 -10.09 -7.27
C THR A 20 25.12 -8.85 -6.54
N SER A 21 26.19 -9.08 -5.82
CA SER A 21 27.50 -8.42 -5.90
C SER A 21 27.60 -6.92 -5.62
N PHE A 22 28.19 -6.64 -4.48
CA PHE A 22 28.86 -5.42 -4.03
C PHE A 22 29.96 -4.95 -5.01
N ALA A 23 29.99 -3.69 -5.35
CA ALA A 23 31.15 -3.01 -5.87
C ALA A 23 31.52 -1.82 -4.97
N LYS A 24 32.74 -1.91 -4.48
CA LYS A 24 33.50 -1.00 -3.63
C LYS A 24 34.00 0.17 -4.48
N GLN A 25 33.77 1.40 -4.07
CA GLN A 25 34.46 2.53 -4.70
C GLN A 25 35.21 3.36 -3.68
N THR A 26 36.51 3.44 -3.93
CA THR A 26 37.57 4.09 -3.20
C THR A 26 37.54 5.60 -3.32
N SER A 27 37.97 6.23 -2.24
CA SER A 27 38.24 7.67 -2.10
C SER A 27 39.41 8.14 -2.96
N LEU A 28 39.31 9.34 -3.49
CA LEU A 28 40.47 10.20 -3.78
C LEU A 28 40.19 11.64 -3.38
N THR A 29 40.98 12.11 -2.48
CA THR A 29 41.14 13.52 -2.08
C THR A 29 41.98 14.24 -3.11
N GLU A 30 41.58 15.46 -3.47
CA GLU A 30 42.55 16.50 -3.80
C GLU A 30 42.04 17.88 -3.46
N LYS A 31 42.89 18.61 -2.76
CA LYS A 31 42.77 20.04 -2.46
C LYS A 31 43.28 20.83 -3.65
N GLU A 32 42.64 21.95 -4.00
CA GLU A 32 43.36 23.18 -4.25
C GLU A 32 42.48 24.42 -4.24
N SER A 33 43.10 25.50 -3.93
CA SER A 33 42.65 26.77 -3.39
C SER A 33 42.51 27.86 -4.46
N PHE A 34 41.87 28.96 -4.02
CA PHE A 34 42.00 30.35 -4.43
C PHE A 34 41.00 30.97 -5.40
N SER A 35 40.14 31.79 -4.77
CA SER A 35 39.82 33.20 -5.10
C SER A 35 39.39 33.54 -6.52
N ASN A 36 38.13 33.89 -6.73
CA ASN A 36 37.82 35.22 -7.32
C ASN A 36 36.39 35.68 -6.97
N LYS A 37 36.30 36.90 -6.45
CA LYS A 37 35.05 37.64 -6.24
C LYS A 37 34.49 38.06 -7.59
N GLN A 38 33.34 37.54 -7.98
CA GLN A 38 32.44 38.24 -8.88
C GLN A 38 31.00 38.04 -8.38
N SER A 39 30.38 39.14 -8.02
CA SER A 39 29.00 39.28 -7.67
C SER A 39 28.11 38.95 -8.87
N VAL A 40 27.68 37.69 -8.94
CA VAL A 40 26.58 37.29 -9.80
C VAL A 40 25.37 37.16 -8.88
N SER A 41 24.41 38.08 -9.07
CA SER A 41 23.08 37.94 -8.45
C SER A 41 22.46 36.63 -8.93
N GLN A 42 22.64 35.59 -8.16
CA GLN A 42 21.93 34.34 -8.36
C GLN A 42 20.44 34.61 -8.09
N LYS A 43 19.71 34.80 -9.18
CA LYS A 43 18.27 34.60 -9.22
C LYS A 43 18.02 33.15 -8.79
N LYS A 44 17.78 32.94 -7.51
CA LYS A 44 17.44 31.67 -6.91
C LYS A 44 16.07 31.29 -7.50
N SER A 45 16.07 30.62 -8.63
CA SER A 45 14.92 29.90 -9.12
C SER A 45 14.61 28.87 -8.02
N SER A 46 13.60 29.13 -7.24
CA SER A 46 13.00 28.14 -6.38
C SER A 46 12.43 27.05 -7.27
N ALA A 47 13.23 26.04 -7.58
CA ALA A 47 12.69 24.79 -8.09
C ALA A 47 11.77 24.30 -6.97
N GLU A 48 10.46 24.38 -7.16
CA GLU A 48 9.49 23.73 -6.29
C GLU A 48 9.91 22.26 -6.22
N GLU A 49 10.30 21.83 -5.05
CA GLU A 49 10.65 20.44 -4.78
C GLU A 49 9.38 19.62 -4.99
N ARG A 50 9.24 19.01 -6.15
CA ARG A 50 8.06 18.22 -6.50
C ARG A 50 8.06 16.95 -5.69
N ILE A 51 7.18 16.88 -4.71
CA ILE A 51 6.95 15.65 -3.94
C ILE A 51 6.37 14.60 -4.90
N PRO A 52 7.04 13.46 -5.11
CA PRO A 52 6.55 12.45 -6.02
C PRO A 52 5.27 11.80 -5.45
N PHE A 53 4.22 11.74 -6.26
CA PHE A 53 3.00 11.01 -5.92
C PHE A 53 3.18 9.53 -6.26
N ARG A 54 3.39 8.70 -5.24
CA ARG A 54 3.63 7.26 -5.41
C ARG A 54 2.36 6.47 -5.15
N VAL A 55 2.12 5.47 -5.97
CA VAL A 55 1.02 4.51 -5.82
C VAL A 55 1.59 3.10 -5.75
N MET A 56 1.14 2.33 -4.78
CA MET A 56 1.49 0.93 -4.59
C MET A 56 0.23 0.08 -4.73
N SER A 57 0.32 -1.08 -5.39
CA SER A 57 -0.72 -2.11 -5.40
C SER A 57 -0.12 -3.43 -4.94
N TRP A 58 -0.79 -4.09 -4.00
CA TRP A 58 -0.24 -5.30 -3.36
C TRP A 58 -1.33 -6.29 -2.99
N ASN A 59 -1.17 -7.55 -3.41
CA ASN A 59 -1.91 -8.67 -2.83
C ASN A 59 -1.17 -9.13 -1.58
N VAL A 60 -1.82 -8.98 -0.43
CA VAL A 60 -1.21 -9.27 0.89
C VAL A 60 -1.32 -10.73 1.31
N GLU A 61 -1.79 -11.61 0.42
CA GLU A 61 -1.88 -13.04 0.66
C GLU A 61 -2.62 -13.39 1.96
N ASN A 62 -3.89 -13.00 2.01
CA ASN A 62 -4.80 -13.30 3.12
C ASN A 62 -4.39 -12.64 4.45
N LEU A 63 -4.71 -11.35 4.61
CA LEU A 63 -4.57 -10.65 5.89
C LEU A 63 -5.80 -10.92 6.76
N PHE A 64 -5.74 -11.96 7.59
CA PHE A 64 -6.76 -12.33 8.57
C PHE A 64 -6.31 -11.98 9.99
N ASP A 65 -7.28 -11.67 10.85
CA ASP A 65 -7.05 -11.65 12.29
C ASP A 65 -7.05 -13.09 12.87
N THR A 66 -7.29 -13.27 14.15
CA THR A 66 -7.29 -14.59 14.80
C THR A 66 -8.66 -14.98 15.35
N HIS A 67 -9.71 -14.25 14.94
CA HIS A 67 -11.08 -14.48 15.38
C HIS A 67 -11.89 -15.06 14.24
N HIS A 68 -12.72 -16.03 14.54
CA HIS A 68 -13.56 -16.69 13.54
C HIS A 68 -14.76 -15.82 13.17
N ASP A 69 -14.95 -15.57 11.86
CA ASP A 69 -16.19 -15.04 11.32
C ASP A 69 -17.12 -16.21 10.90
N THR A 70 -18.16 -16.42 11.65
CA THR A 70 -19.12 -17.52 11.42
C THR A 70 -19.86 -17.44 10.09
N LEU A 71 -19.80 -16.31 9.40
CA LEU A 71 -20.42 -16.10 8.10
C LEU A 71 -19.46 -16.34 6.92
N LYS A 72 -18.19 -16.60 7.21
CA LYS A 72 -17.11 -16.73 6.24
C LYS A 72 -16.36 -18.05 6.41
N ASN A 73 -15.60 -18.42 5.40
CA ASN A 73 -14.78 -19.62 5.42
C ASN A 73 -13.32 -19.24 5.73
N ASP A 74 -13.07 -18.80 6.93
CA ASP A 74 -11.76 -18.39 7.46
C ASP A 74 -11.09 -19.47 8.33
N ASN A 75 -11.65 -20.66 8.36
CA ASN A 75 -11.26 -21.76 9.26
C ASN A 75 -9.76 -22.10 9.25
N GLU A 76 -9.05 -21.84 8.15
CA GLU A 76 -7.60 -22.06 8.06
C GLU A 76 -6.77 -21.03 8.84
N PHE A 77 -7.37 -19.87 9.17
CA PHE A 77 -6.70 -18.73 9.79
C PHE A 77 -7.01 -18.63 11.29
N LEU A 78 -7.24 -19.76 11.94
CA LEU A 78 -7.47 -19.84 13.39
C LEU A 78 -6.25 -20.44 14.11
N PRO A 79 -6.09 -20.17 15.41
CA PRO A 79 -4.96 -20.68 16.19
C PRO A 79 -4.85 -22.21 16.20
N ASP A 80 -5.99 -22.90 16.24
CA ASP A 80 -6.08 -24.36 16.29
C ASP A 80 -6.17 -25.02 14.91
N ALA A 81 -6.18 -24.21 13.83
CA ALA A 81 -6.22 -24.70 12.47
C ALA A 81 -4.84 -25.15 11.95
N ILE A 82 -4.82 -25.77 10.76
CA ILE A 82 -3.60 -26.32 10.15
C ILE A 82 -2.48 -25.28 9.98
N ARG A 83 -2.82 -24.01 9.79
CA ARG A 83 -1.83 -22.92 9.67
C ARG A 83 -1.31 -22.44 11.02
N HIS A 84 -1.94 -22.85 12.12
CA HIS A 84 -1.64 -22.34 13.45
C HIS A 84 -1.52 -20.82 13.46
N TRP A 85 -2.53 -20.16 12.87
CA TRP A 85 -2.54 -18.70 12.71
C TRP A 85 -2.89 -18.02 14.02
N ASN A 86 -1.86 -17.66 14.77
CA ASN A 86 -2.00 -17.07 16.11
C ASN A 86 -1.65 -15.58 16.12
N TYR A 87 -1.91 -14.92 17.24
CA TYR A 87 -1.68 -13.50 17.43
C TYR A 87 -0.24 -13.08 17.16
N THR A 88 0.76 -13.90 17.49
CA THR A 88 2.18 -13.59 17.20
C THR A 88 2.45 -13.53 15.70
N LYS A 89 1.94 -14.49 14.93
CA LYS A 89 2.06 -14.50 13.46
C LYS A 89 1.33 -13.32 12.84
N TYR A 90 0.11 -13.03 13.33
CA TYR A 90 -0.67 -11.87 12.90
C TYR A 90 0.08 -10.57 13.12
N LYS A 91 0.58 -10.30 14.32
CA LYS A 91 1.36 -9.09 14.64
C LYS A 91 2.62 -9.00 13.82
N LYS A 92 3.31 -10.13 13.59
CA LYS A 92 4.49 -10.16 12.72
C LYS A 92 4.11 -9.75 11.30
N LYS A 93 3.03 -10.29 10.75
CA LYS A 93 2.55 -9.93 9.40
C LYS A 93 2.24 -8.44 9.27
N LEU A 94 1.53 -7.86 10.24
CA LEU A 94 1.28 -6.41 10.27
C LEU A 94 2.57 -5.59 10.28
N ALA A 95 3.57 -6.00 11.06
CA ALA A 95 4.86 -5.33 11.14
C ALA A 95 5.67 -5.47 9.84
N ASP A 96 5.63 -6.63 9.20
CA ASP A 96 6.28 -6.88 7.92
C ASP A 96 5.63 -6.07 6.80
N MET A 97 4.29 -6.00 6.76
CA MET A 97 3.56 -5.15 5.82
C MET A 97 3.91 -3.67 5.99
N ALA A 98 3.95 -3.19 7.23
CA ALA A 98 4.34 -1.80 7.51
C ALA A 98 5.76 -1.50 7.00
N ARG A 99 6.72 -2.42 7.18
CA ARG A 99 8.08 -2.27 6.65
C ARG A 99 8.11 -2.22 5.13
N VAL A 100 7.37 -3.10 4.45
CA VAL A 100 7.31 -3.12 2.98
C VAL A 100 6.74 -1.81 2.45
N ILE A 101 5.62 -1.33 2.99
CA ILE A 101 4.97 -0.08 2.58
C ILE A 101 5.92 1.10 2.78
N THR A 102 6.60 1.16 3.94
CA THR A 102 7.57 2.22 4.24
C THR A 102 8.78 2.17 3.31
N ALA A 103 9.35 0.97 3.10
CA ALA A 103 10.52 0.78 2.25
C ALA A 103 10.25 1.07 0.77
N PHE A 104 9.03 0.79 0.27
CA PHE A 104 8.64 1.09 -1.10
C PHE A 104 8.73 2.58 -1.42
N GLY A 105 8.45 3.42 -0.46
CA GLY A 105 8.48 4.87 -0.60
C GLY A 105 9.86 5.50 -0.38
N GLU A 106 10.84 4.75 0.11
CA GLU A 106 12.12 5.31 0.57
C GLU A 106 11.89 6.42 1.61
N TRP A 107 12.20 7.69 1.24
CA TRP A 107 11.98 8.86 2.09
C TRP A 107 10.56 9.44 2.01
N ASN A 108 9.79 9.07 0.97
CA ASN A 108 8.42 9.54 0.75
C ASN A 108 7.48 8.35 0.61
N PRO A 109 6.79 7.94 1.68
CA PRO A 109 5.85 6.83 1.66
C PRO A 109 4.78 6.99 0.56
N PRO A 110 4.26 5.89 -0.01
CA PRO A 110 3.25 5.96 -1.06
C PRO A 110 2.04 6.80 -0.63
N ALA A 111 1.57 7.68 -1.51
CA ALA A 111 0.36 8.45 -1.27
C ALA A 111 -0.89 7.55 -1.21
N LEU A 112 -0.88 6.51 -2.06
CA LEU A 112 -1.95 5.50 -2.14
C LEU A 112 -1.35 4.09 -2.08
N VAL A 113 -2.01 3.19 -1.31
CA VAL A 113 -1.67 1.77 -1.24
C VAL A 113 -2.94 0.95 -1.41
N GLY A 114 -3.11 0.33 -2.59
CA GLY A 114 -4.17 -0.63 -2.87
C GLY A 114 -3.79 -2.00 -2.29
N LEU A 115 -4.65 -2.56 -1.47
CA LEU A 115 -4.47 -3.86 -0.84
C LEU A 115 -5.58 -4.82 -1.28
N CYS A 116 -5.21 -6.04 -1.65
CA CYS A 116 -6.14 -7.13 -1.92
C CYS A 116 -5.97 -8.24 -0.89
N GLU A 117 -7.04 -8.99 -0.64
CA GLU A 117 -7.09 -10.09 0.32
C GLU A 117 -6.98 -9.61 1.78
N VAL A 118 -7.73 -8.58 2.10
CA VAL A 118 -7.89 -8.03 3.45
C VAL A 118 -9.22 -8.53 4.02
N GLU A 119 -9.22 -9.04 5.23
CA GLU A 119 -10.42 -9.63 5.83
C GLU A 119 -11.47 -8.58 6.18
N ASN A 120 -11.13 -7.63 7.05
CA ASN A 120 -12.13 -6.73 7.65
C ASN A 120 -11.54 -5.39 8.11
N ASP A 121 -12.40 -4.52 8.62
CA ASP A 121 -12.02 -3.22 9.21
C ASP A 121 -11.05 -3.35 10.38
N SER A 122 -11.16 -4.40 11.19
CA SER A 122 -10.29 -4.60 12.36
C SER A 122 -8.83 -4.76 11.96
N VAL A 123 -8.54 -5.56 10.91
CA VAL A 123 -7.16 -5.78 10.45
C VAL A 123 -6.57 -4.51 9.85
N LEU A 124 -7.36 -3.68 9.15
CA LEU A 124 -6.92 -2.38 8.62
C LEU A 124 -6.67 -1.37 9.73
N ARG A 125 -7.52 -1.35 10.74
CA ARG A 125 -7.32 -0.51 11.94
C ARG A 125 -6.06 -0.91 12.68
N ASP A 126 -5.80 -2.21 12.82
CA ASP A 126 -4.59 -2.71 13.46
C ASP A 126 -3.34 -2.39 12.62
N LEU A 127 -3.41 -2.54 11.30
CA LEU A 127 -2.33 -2.16 10.39
C LEU A 127 -2.02 -0.67 10.48
N THR A 128 -3.03 0.19 10.44
CA THR A 128 -2.82 1.65 10.38
C THR A 128 -2.58 2.30 11.72
N ARG A 129 -3.02 1.71 12.84
CA ARG A 129 -2.97 2.33 14.16
C ARG A 129 -2.16 1.59 15.20
N ARG A 130 -1.90 0.28 15.01
CA ARG A 130 -1.23 -0.59 15.99
C ARG A 130 0.04 -1.26 15.46
N SER A 131 0.36 -1.05 14.18
CA SER A 131 1.63 -1.44 13.59
C SER A 131 2.58 -0.23 13.49
N PRO A 132 3.84 -0.40 13.08
CA PRO A 132 4.74 0.72 12.79
C PRO A 132 4.19 1.73 11.76
N LEU A 133 3.22 1.34 10.93
CA LEU A 133 2.58 2.21 9.94
C LEU A 133 1.80 3.37 10.58
N LYS A 134 1.49 3.31 11.88
CA LYS A 134 0.82 4.38 12.63
C LYS A 134 1.51 5.74 12.51
N GLU A 135 2.83 5.76 12.39
CA GLU A 135 3.62 6.99 12.28
C GLU A 135 3.36 7.73 10.95
N LEU A 136 2.87 7.02 9.94
CA LEU A 136 2.57 7.59 8.62
C LEU A 136 1.11 8.06 8.49
N SER A 137 0.31 7.91 9.54
CA SER A 137 -1.06 8.45 9.67
C SER A 137 -2.02 8.10 8.51
N TYR A 138 -1.84 6.94 7.88
CA TYR A 138 -2.73 6.49 6.81
C TYR A 138 -4.19 6.42 7.26
N ARG A 139 -5.08 6.81 6.35
CA ARG A 139 -6.51 6.50 6.38
C ARG A 139 -6.80 5.39 5.40
N TYR A 140 -7.98 4.80 5.47
CA TYR A 140 -8.37 3.74 4.55
C TYR A 140 -9.86 3.76 4.23
N VAL A 141 -10.20 3.15 3.11
CA VAL A 141 -11.53 2.70 2.71
C VAL A 141 -11.42 1.25 2.23
N MET A 142 -12.51 0.48 2.34
CA MET A 142 -12.55 -0.90 1.88
C MET A 142 -13.92 -1.27 1.33
N THR A 143 -13.97 -2.35 0.55
CA THR A 143 -15.20 -3.01 0.15
C THR A 143 -15.77 -3.86 1.30
N SER A 144 -17.01 -4.31 1.14
CA SER A 144 -17.61 -5.38 1.92
C SER A 144 -18.35 -6.27 0.95
N SER A 145 -17.70 -7.31 0.49
CA SER A 145 -18.15 -8.14 -0.62
C SER A 145 -18.78 -9.46 -0.18
N PRO A 146 -19.57 -10.11 -1.06
CA PRO A 146 -20.14 -11.42 -0.79
C PRO A 146 -19.14 -12.58 -0.93
N ASP A 147 -17.85 -12.33 -1.07
CA ASP A 147 -16.84 -13.39 -1.15
C ASP A 147 -16.87 -14.25 0.10
N LEU A 148 -17.15 -15.55 -0.08
CA LEU A 148 -17.28 -16.50 1.03
C LEU A 148 -15.97 -16.77 1.77
N ARG A 149 -14.83 -16.43 1.16
CA ARG A 149 -13.53 -16.55 1.82
C ARG A 149 -13.33 -15.49 2.90
N GLY A 150 -14.14 -14.43 2.90
CA GLY A 150 -14.00 -13.33 3.83
C GLY A 150 -12.84 -12.41 3.51
N ILE A 151 -12.57 -12.15 2.22
CA ILE A 151 -11.49 -11.25 1.77
C ILE A 151 -12.03 -10.17 0.87
N ASP A 152 -11.52 -8.97 1.06
CA ASP A 152 -11.94 -7.74 0.42
C ASP A 152 -10.78 -6.96 -0.19
N VAL A 153 -11.10 -5.79 -0.76
CA VAL A 153 -10.14 -4.83 -1.33
C VAL A 153 -10.15 -3.57 -0.48
N ALA A 154 -8.99 -3.02 -0.22
CA ALA A 154 -8.85 -1.78 0.53
C ALA A 154 -7.89 -0.81 -0.15
N LEU A 155 -8.07 0.48 0.12
CA LEU A 155 -7.14 1.54 -0.26
C LEU A 155 -6.72 2.28 1.01
N LEU A 156 -5.40 2.29 1.29
CA LEU A 156 -4.81 3.22 2.25
C LEU A 156 -4.43 4.50 1.51
N TYR A 157 -4.59 5.65 2.16
CA TYR A 157 -4.22 6.94 1.58
C TYR A 157 -3.68 7.91 2.62
N GLN A 158 -2.75 8.77 2.20
CA GLN A 158 -2.22 9.87 3.01
C GLN A 158 -3.05 11.13 2.76
N ARG A 159 -3.64 11.68 3.82
CA ARG A 159 -4.55 12.84 3.74
C ARG A 159 -3.87 14.10 3.23
N ASP A 160 -2.59 14.23 3.46
CA ASP A 160 -1.82 15.40 3.04
C ASP A 160 -1.49 15.38 1.54
N LEU A 161 -1.61 14.22 0.88
CA LEU A 161 -1.35 14.04 -0.54
C LEU A 161 -2.60 13.74 -1.36
N PHE A 162 -3.63 13.19 -0.72
CA PHE A 162 -4.87 12.77 -1.36
C PHE A 162 -6.08 13.07 -0.48
N LYS A 163 -6.99 13.93 -0.96
CA LYS A 163 -8.25 14.24 -0.29
C LYS A 163 -9.36 13.36 -0.87
N LEU A 164 -9.77 12.35 -0.10
CA LEU A 164 -10.90 11.50 -0.47
C LEU A 164 -12.17 12.32 -0.67
N LEU A 165 -12.82 12.19 -1.83
CA LEU A 165 -14.11 12.78 -2.15
C LEU A 165 -15.23 11.76 -1.99
N SER A 166 -15.07 10.57 -2.60
CA SER A 166 -16.05 9.50 -2.53
C SER A 166 -15.40 8.14 -2.73
N PHE A 167 -16.09 7.10 -2.27
CA PHE A 167 -15.77 5.73 -2.62
C PHE A 167 -17.06 4.90 -2.72
N ARG A 168 -16.98 3.82 -3.48
CA ARG A 168 -18.08 2.86 -3.63
C ARG A 168 -17.57 1.47 -3.93
N SER A 169 -18.30 0.48 -3.44
CA SER A 169 -18.16 -0.92 -3.82
C SER A 169 -18.99 -1.18 -5.07
N ILE A 170 -18.39 -1.75 -6.11
CA ILE A 170 -19.06 -2.09 -7.37
C ILE A 170 -19.10 -3.61 -7.45
N PRO A 171 -20.29 -4.21 -7.32
CA PRO A 171 -20.45 -5.65 -7.38
C PRO A 171 -20.03 -6.21 -8.76
N ILE A 172 -19.30 -7.31 -8.75
CA ILE A 172 -19.03 -8.07 -9.96
C ILE A 172 -20.16 -9.09 -10.13
N PRO A 173 -20.91 -9.04 -11.26
CA PRO A 173 -21.98 -9.99 -11.51
C PRO A 173 -21.46 -11.44 -11.45
N SER A 174 -22.11 -12.28 -10.64
CA SER A 174 -21.78 -13.69 -10.63
C SER A 174 -22.42 -14.38 -11.83
N PHE A 175 -21.61 -15.04 -12.66
CA PHE A 175 -22.12 -15.87 -13.75
C PHE A 175 -22.59 -17.23 -13.22
N LYS A 176 -23.52 -17.86 -13.91
CA LYS A 176 -23.98 -19.22 -13.56
C LYS A 176 -22.78 -20.14 -13.37
N HIS A 177 -22.74 -20.82 -12.21
CA HIS A 177 -21.67 -21.74 -11.79
C HIS A 177 -20.37 -21.12 -11.28
N HIS A 178 -20.26 -19.79 -11.14
CA HIS A 178 -19.11 -19.16 -10.49
C HIS A 178 -19.45 -18.72 -9.06
N ARG A 179 -18.49 -18.89 -8.15
CA ARG A 179 -18.62 -18.41 -6.77
C ARG A 179 -18.63 -16.88 -6.76
N PRO A 180 -19.37 -16.24 -5.84
CA PRO A 180 -19.25 -14.82 -5.61
C PRO A 180 -17.78 -14.43 -5.37
N THR A 181 -17.38 -13.32 -5.95
CA THR A 181 -16.02 -12.78 -5.80
C THR A 181 -16.06 -11.41 -5.14
N ARG A 182 -14.89 -10.86 -4.91
CA ARG A 182 -14.72 -9.51 -4.35
C ARG A 182 -15.29 -8.47 -5.28
N ASP A 183 -15.85 -7.42 -4.68
CA ASP A 183 -16.28 -6.22 -5.40
C ASP A 183 -15.06 -5.42 -5.89
N LEU A 184 -15.29 -4.56 -6.87
CA LEU A 184 -14.33 -3.53 -7.24
C LEU A 184 -14.47 -2.33 -6.29
N LEU A 185 -13.36 -1.85 -5.78
CA LEU A 185 -13.32 -0.61 -5.02
C LEU A 185 -13.04 0.56 -5.98
N HIS A 186 -14.04 1.42 -6.17
CA HIS A 186 -13.87 2.68 -6.89
C HIS A 186 -13.68 3.81 -5.88
N VAL A 187 -12.63 4.61 -6.07
CA VAL A 187 -12.30 5.73 -5.19
C VAL A 187 -12.04 6.96 -6.03
N SER A 188 -12.63 8.10 -5.63
CA SER A 188 -12.41 9.40 -6.23
C SER A 188 -11.86 10.38 -5.21
N GLY A 189 -10.85 11.16 -5.58
CA GLY A 189 -10.25 12.15 -4.69
C GLY A 189 -9.46 13.23 -5.42
N LEU A 190 -9.06 14.25 -4.68
CA LEU A 190 -8.25 15.37 -5.17
C LEU A 190 -6.79 15.18 -4.78
N LEU A 191 -5.92 15.43 -5.75
CA LEU A 191 -4.49 15.59 -5.57
C LEU A 191 -4.16 16.99 -5.05
N LEU A 192 -2.94 17.20 -4.55
CA LEU A 192 -2.45 18.54 -4.16
C LEU A 192 -2.43 19.53 -5.33
N THR A 193 -2.34 19.05 -6.56
CA THR A 193 -2.40 19.87 -7.79
C THR A 193 -3.80 20.43 -8.06
N GLY A 194 -4.84 19.95 -7.35
CA GLY A 194 -6.24 20.25 -7.62
C GLY A 194 -6.89 19.33 -8.67
N ASP A 195 -6.12 18.43 -9.28
CA ASP A 195 -6.64 17.45 -10.23
C ASP A 195 -7.43 16.35 -9.50
N THR A 196 -8.46 15.82 -10.16
CA THR A 196 -9.21 14.67 -9.68
C THR A 196 -8.54 13.38 -10.15
N LEU A 197 -8.43 12.42 -9.25
CA LEU A 197 -8.00 11.04 -9.51
C LEU A 197 -9.17 10.09 -9.17
N ASP A 198 -9.48 9.20 -10.13
CA ASP A 198 -10.47 8.12 -10.00
C ASP A 198 -9.84 6.76 -10.20
#